data_1eea91501fec80e9b93e2898f24c51cb
#
_entry.id   1eea91501fec80e9b93e2898f24c51cb
#
_cell.length_a   1.000
_cell.length_b   1.000
_cell.length_c   1.000
_cell.angle_alpha   90.00
_cell.angle_beta   90.00
_cell.angle_gamma   90.00
#
_symmetry.space_group_name_H-M   'P 1'
#
loop_
_entity.id
_entity.type
_entity.pdbx_description
1 polymer ?
#
loop_
_entity_poly.entity_id
_entity_poly.type
_entity_poly.pdbx_seq_one_letter_code
_entity_poly.pdbx_strand_id
1 'polypeptide(L)'
;MSKPRVLIVCTGNAARSQMAEGLLRHDTGDRFEVLSAGIYPSYVRPLAIEAMREVGIDISKQHSKSVEEFADQDIDYVITVCDHANEVCPVFPAKTKRIHWSIPDPVAAWGDDEAQLQAFRVARDDIRARLRAWVDEI
;
A
#
# COMPACT_ATOMS: atom_id res chain seq x y z
N MET A 1 -7.77 5.30 23.74
CA MET A 1 -6.66 4.42 23.33
C MET A 1 -6.34 4.65 21.87
N SER A 2 -5.07 4.66 21.55
CA SER A 2 -4.64 4.86 20.16
C SER A 2 -4.87 3.59 19.34
N LYS A 3 -5.20 3.80 18.05
CA LYS A 3 -5.36 2.69 17.12
C LYS A 3 -3.99 2.13 16.74
N PRO A 4 -3.89 0.83 16.43
CA PRO A 4 -2.67 0.29 15.84
C PRO A 4 -2.36 1.03 14.54
N ARG A 5 -1.07 1.29 14.31
CA ARG A 5 -0.59 2.00 13.12
C ARG A 5 -0.01 1.00 12.13
N VAL A 6 -0.49 1.08 10.90
CA VAL A 6 -0.06 0.20 9.80
C VAL A 6 0.56 1.06 8.72
N LEU A 7 1.83 0.80 8.39
CA LEU A 7 2.55 1.47 7.32
C LEU A 7 2.77 0.50 6.16
N ILE A 8 2.27 0.87 4.99
CA ILE A 8 2.40 0.05 3.79
C ILE A 8 3.43 0.68 2.87
N VAL A 9 4.47 -0.07 2.50
CA VAL A 9 5.65 0.45 1.80
C VAL A 9 5.82 -0.24 0.46
N CYS A 10 6.04 0.55 -0.59
CA CYS A 10 6.48 0.06 -1.89
C CYS A 10 7.59 0.98 -2.42
N THR A 11 8.03 0.80 -3.66
CA THR A 11 9.13 1.57 -4.20
C THR A 11 8.77 3.04 -4.38
N GLY A 12 7.74 3.33 -5.17
CA GLY A 12 7.39 4.70 -5.56
C GLY A 12 6.27 5.34 -4.76
N ASN A 13 5.59 4.60 -3.90
CA ASN A 13 4.36 5.04 -3.24
C ASN A 13 3.39 5.65 -4.26
N ALA A 14 3.25 4.98 -5.40
CA ALA A 14 2.52 5.47 -6.56
C ALA A 14 1.29 4.62 -6.89
N ALA A 15 1.39 3.30 -6.76
CA ALA A 15 0.31 2.38 -7.14
C ALA A 15 -0.02 1.40 -6.01
N ARG A 16 0.83 0.39 -5.80
CA ARG A 16 0.54 -0.72 -4.88
C ARG A 16 0.24 -0.27 -3.46
N SER A 17 1.12 0.50 -2.85
CA SER A 17 0.91 0.96 -1.47
C SER A 17 -0.21 1.99 -1.36
N GLN A 18 -0.44 2.80 -2.39
CA GLN A 18 -1.55 3.75 -2.40
C GLN A 18 -2.90 3.03 -2.44
N MET A 19 -3.02 2.01 -3.29
CA MET A 19 -4.24 1.20 -3.33
C MET A 19 -4.43 0.45 -2.02
N ALA A 20 -3.35 -0.12 -1.46
CA ALA A 20 -3.41 -0.82 -0.19
C ALA A 20 -3.87 0.09 0.95
N GLU A 21 -3.37 1.31 1.01
CA GLU A 21 -3.80 2.29 2.01
C GLU A 21 -5.31 2.54 1.93
N GLY A 22 -5.81 2.79 0.73
CA GLY A 22 -7.24 3.03 0.51
C GLY A 22 -8.10 1.82 0.85
N LEU A 23 -7.66 0.62 0.44
CA LEU A 23 -8.38 -0.62 0.69
C LEU A 23 -8.48 -0.93 2.19
N LEU A 24 -7.37 -0.86 2.91
CA LEU A 24 -7.35 -1.18 4.33
C LEU A 24 -8.18 -0.19 5.12
N ARG A 25 -8.03 1.10 4.83
CA ARG A 25 -8.80 2.14 5.51
C ARG A 25 -10.30 1.96 5.28
N HIS A 26 -10.70 1.69 4.04
CA HIS A 26 -12.10 1.49 3.68
C HIS A 26 -12.69 0.22 4.33
N ASP A 27 -11.95 -0.89 4.26
CA ASP A 27 -12.48 -2.19 4.69
C ASP A 27 -12.50 -2.36 6.21
N THR A 28 -11.66 -1.63 6.94
CA THR A 28 -11.56 -1.76 8.40
C THR A 28 -12.13 -0.55 9.17
N GLY A 29 -12.52 0.52 8.47
CA GLY A 29 -13.06 1.72 9.10
C GLY A 29 -12.07 2.33 10.09
N ASP A 30 -12.48 2.44 11.35
CA ASP A 30 -11.68 3.08 12.40
C ASP A 30 -10.69 2.16 13.10
N ARG A 31 -10.56 0.91 12.68
CA ARG A 31 -9.75 -0.06 13.41
C ARG A 31 -8.27 0.27 13.43
N PHE A 32 -7.74 0.84 12.34
CA PHE A 32 -6.32 1.16 12.20
C PHE A 32 -6.09 2.60 11.79
N GLU A 33 -4.93 3.14 12.18
CA GLU A 33 -4.38 4.31 11.52
C GLU A 33 -3.53 3.81 10.36
N VAL A 34 -3.97 4.06 9.13
CA VAL A 34 -3.36 3.50 7.92
C VAL A 34 -2.52 4.55 7.22
N LEU A 35 -1.27 4.19 6.95
CA LEU A 35 -0.27 5.06 6.31
C LEU A 35 0.37 4.31 5.15
N SER A 36 0.91 5.03 4.19
CA SER A 36 1.72 4.44 3.13
C SER A 36 2.92 5.32 2.81
N ALA A 37 3.97 4.71 2.26
CA ALA A 37 5.19 5.43 1.92
C ALA A 37 5.97 4.68 0.84
N GLY A 38 6.97 5.35 0.28
CA GLY A 38 7.85 4.78 -0.73
C GLY A 38 9.32 5.00 -0.42
N ILE A 39 10.16 4.14 -0.97
CA ILE A 39 11.61 4.31 -0.90
C ILE A 39 12.03 5.52 -1.76
N TYR A 40 11.41 5.65 -2.94
CA TYR A 40 11.61 6.78 -3.85
C TYR A 40 10.24 7.35 -4.22
N PRO A 41 9.67 8.23 -3.38
CA PRO A 41 8.31 8.72 -3.62
C PRO A 41 8.20 9.47 -4.94
N SER A 42 7.08 9.30 -5.62
CA SER A 42 6.79 9.96 -6.90
C SER A 42 5.42 10.64 -6.85
N TYR A 43 4.40 10.03 -7.42
CA TYR A 43 3.03 10.55 -7.39
C TYR A 43 2.03 9.41 -7.52
N VAL A 44 0.80 9.64 -7.04
CA VAL A 44 -0.26 8.64 -7.13
C VAL A 44 -0.69 8.49 -8.60
N ARG A 45 -0.60 7.28 -9.13
CA ARG A 45 -0.88 7.03 -10.56
C ARG A 45 -2.36 7.19 -10.87
N PRO A 46 -2.71 7.85 -12.00
CA PRO A 46 -4.11 7.99 -12.41
C PRO A 46 -4.84 6.65 -12.54
N LEU A 47 -4.17 5.60 -13.04
CA LEU A 47 -4.79 4.28 -13.16
C LEU A 47 -5.06 3.63 -11.82
N ALA A 48 -4.26 3.94 -10.79
CA ALA A 48 -4.54 3.48 -9.43
C ALA A 48 -5.82 4.14 -8.92
N ILE A 49 -5.97 5.46 -9.15
CA ILE A 49 -7.18 6.19 -8.77
C ILE A 49 -8.40 5.60 -9.48
N GLU A 50 -8.28 5.31 -10.77
CA GLU A 50 -9.37 4.74 -11.57
C GLU A 50 -9.75 3.34 -11.09
N ALA A 51 -8.76 2.47 -10.87
CA ALA A 51 -9.01 1.10 -10.39
C ALA A 51 -9.71 1.11 -9.02
N MET A 52 -9.34 2.05 -8.15
CA MET A 52 -9.97 2.17 -6.84
C MET A 52 -11.38 2.73 -6.95
N ARG A 53 -11.61 3.67 -7.86
CA ARG A 53 -12.94 4.23 -8.10
C ARG A 53 -13.93 3.13 -8.49
N GLU A 54 -13.49 2.14 -9.27
CA GLU A 54 -14.33 1.02 -9.70
C GLU A 54 -14.92 0.23 -8.54
N VAL A 55 -14.25 0.23 -7.39
CA VAL A 55 -14.74 -0.46 -6.19
C VAL A 55 -15.27 0.51 -5.14
N GLY A 56 -15.55 1.75 -5.55
CA GLY A 56 -16.18 2.75 -4.69
C GLY A 56 -15.25 3.45 -3.70
N ILE A 57 -13.95 3.42 -3.95
CA ILE A 57 -12.95 4.02 -3.05
C ILE A 57 -12.22 5.15 -3.77
N ASP A 58 -12.24 6.34 -3.21
CA ASP A 58 -11.56 7.52 -3.76
C ASP A 58 -10.20 7.71 -3.08
N ILE A 59 -9.12 7.56 -3.84
CA ILE A 59 -7.76 7.82 -3.36
C ILE A 59 -7.13 9.06 -4.01
N SER A 60 -7.95 9.88 -4.69
CA SER A 60 -7.44 11.04 -5.43
C SER A 60 -6.78 12.11 -4.54
N LYS A 61 -7.10 12.11 -3.25
CA LYS A 61 -6.52 13.07 -2.30
C LYS A 61 -5.32 12.52 -1.55
N GLN A 62 -4.97 11.26 -1.73
CA GLN A 62 -3.78 10.70 -1.15
C GLN A 62 -2.55 11.26 -1.89
N HIS A 63 -1.40 11.27 -1.23
CA HIS A 63 -0.18 11.76 -1.84
C HIS A 63 1.00 10.83 -1.55
N SER A 64 2.00 10.90 -2.42
CA SER A 64 3.21 10.08 -2.30
C SER A 64 4.13 10.66 -1.21
N LYS A 65 4.68 9.79 -0.37
CA LYS A 65 5.49 10.18 0.80
C LYS A 65 6.72 9.29 0.90
N SER A 66 7.77 9.81 1.54
CA SER A 66 8.98 9.04 1.80
C SER A 66 8.84 8.20 3.06
N VAL A 67 9.35 6.95 3.02
CA VAL A 67 9.40 6.09 4.19
C VAL A 67 10.25 6.71 5.31
N GLU A 68 11.20 7.58 4.98
CA GLU A 68 12.03 8.28 5.96
C GLU A 68 11.20 9.12 6.94
N GLU A 69 10.03 9.61 6.51
CA GLU A 69 9.15 10.39 7.38
C GLU A 69 8.61 9.58 8.55
N PHE A 70 8.62 8.25 8.44
CA PHE A 70 8.05 7.36 9.44
C PHE A 70 9.08 6.54 10.22
N ALA A 71 10.37 6.66 9.87
CA ALA A 71 11.42 5.80 10.45
C ALA A 71 11.56 5.94 11.98
N ASP A 72 11.28 7.15 12.52
CA ASP A 72 11.37 7.42 13.95
C ASP A 72 10.03 7.34 14.68
N GLN A 73 8.98 6.93 13.98
CA GLN A 73 7.64 6.86 14.56
C GLN A 73 7.33 5.46 15.07
N ASP A 74 6.42 5.39 16.04
CA ASP A 74 5.91 4.12 16.56
C ASP A 74 4.94 3.53 15.56
N ILE A 75 5.39 2.50 14.85
CA ILE A 75 4.59 1.76 13.87
C ILE A 75 4.39 0.34 14.40
N ASP A 76 3.15 -0.13 14.42
CA ASP A 76 2.84 -1.47 14.92
C ASP A 76 3.07 -2.54 13.86
N TYR A 77 2.72 -2.25 12.60
CA TYR A 77 2.86 -3.18 11.47
C TYR A 77 3.44 -2.46 10.26
N VAL A 78 4.46 -3.05 9.65
CA VAL A 78 5.00 -2.60 8.37
C VAL A 78 4.72 -3.69 7.34
N ILE A 79 3.97 -3.35 6.29
CA ILE A 79 3.67 -4.26 5.20
C ILE A 79 4.38 -3.77 3.95
N THR A 80 5.37 -4.53 3.47
CA THR A 80 6.02 -4.22 2.20
C THR A 80 5.32 -4.99 1.08
N VAL A 81 5.06 -4.32 -0.04
CA VAL A 81 4.30 -4.89 -1.15
C VAL A 81 5.12 -5.01 -2.44
N CYS A 82 6.42 -4.79 -2.36
CA CYS A 82 7.35 -5.10 -3.44
C CYS A 82 8.69 -5.55 -2.85
N ASP A 83 9.42 -6.37 -3.62
CA ASP A 83 10.65 -6.98 -3.14
C ASP A 83 11.73 -5.94 -2.85
N HIS A 84 11.87 -4.93 -3.71
CA HIS A 84 12.87 -3.88 -3.52
C HIS A 84 12.62 -3.13 -2.20
N ALA A 85 11.38 -2.74 -1.92
CA ALA A 85 11.06 -2.05 -0.66
C ALA A 85 11.37 -2.93 0.55
N ASN A 86 11.14 -4.24 0.45
CA ASN A 86 11.45 -5.17 1.54
C ASN A 86 12.95 -5.22 1.82
N GLU A 87 13.79 -5.15 0.77
CA GLU A 87 15.24 -5.23 0.91
C GLU A 87 15.85 -3.97 1.54
N VAL A 88 15.30 -2.79 1.22
CA VAL A 88 15.90 -1.50 1.59
C VAL A 88 15.08 -0.70 2.59
N CYS A 89 14.00 -1.26 3.09
CA CYS A 89 13.15 -0.60 4.08
C CYS A 89 13.95 -0.31 5.35
N PRO A 90 13.83 0.89 5.95
CA PRO A 90 14.51 1.21 7.20
C PRO A 90 14.21 0.20 8.30
N VAL A 91 15.13 0.08 9.25
CA VAL A 91 14.92 -0.76 10.42
C VAL A 91 13.98 -0.03 11.37
N PHE A 92 12.86 -0.67 11.70
CA PHE A 92 11.93 -0.19 12.72
C PHE A 92 12.23 -0.85 14.06
N PRO A 93 11.71 -0.28 15.19
CA PRO A 93 11.90 -0.90 16.50
C PRO A 93 11.46 -2.36 16.52
N ALA A 94 12.07 -3.17 17.39
CA ALA A 94 11.82 -4.61 17.47
C ALA A 94 10.35 -4.96 17.71
N LYS A 95 9.57 -4.06 18.33
CA LYS A 95 8.14 -4.27 18.56
C LYS A 95 7.31 -4.19 17.30
N THR A 96 7.84 -3.60 16.22
CA THR A 96 7.14 -3.51 14.94
C THR A 96 7.16 -4.85 14.24
N LYS A 97 5.98 -5.33 13.83
CA LYS A 97 5.87 -6.57 13.07
C LYS A 97 5.98 -6.28 11.58
N ARG A 98 6.82 -7.01 10.87
CA ARG A 98 7.02 -6.85 9.43
C ARG A 98 6.37 -7.99 8.68
N ILE A 99 5.61 -7.62 7.66
CA ILE A 99 4.94 -8.55 6.74
C ILE A 99 5.39 -8.18 5.33
N HIS A 100 5.67 -9.18 4.50
CA HIS A 100 6.04 -8.93 3.11
C HIS A 100 5.15 -9.73 2.17
N TRP A 101 4.61 -9.02 1.17
CA TRP A 101 3.87 -9.63 0.06
C TRP A 101 4.52 -9.17 -1.25
N SER A 102 4.90 -10.13 -2.11
CA SER A 102 5.46 -9.82 -3.41
C SER A 102 4.29 -9.59 -4.40
N ILE A 103 4.01 -8.32 -4.67
CA ILE A 103 2.95 -7.93 -5.59
C ILE A 103 3.59 -7.41 -6.88
N PRO A 104 3.28 -8.00 -8.05
CA PRO A 104 3.82 -7.49 -9.32
C PRO A 104 3.47 -6.02 -9.54
N ASP A 105 4.40 -5.26 -10.11
CA ASP A 105 4.23 -3.83 -10.33
C ASP A 105 3.29 -3.59 -11.53
N PRO A 106 2.08 -3.05 -11.30
CA PRO A 106 1.15 -2.81 -12.41
C PRO A 106 1.61 -1.69 -13.35
N VAL A 107 2.47 -0.79 -12.88
CA VAL A 107 3.03 0.30 -13.71
C VAL A 107 3.90 -0.27 -14.82
N ALA A 108 4.52 -1.43 -14.59
CA ALA A 108 5.39 -2.08 -15.59
C ALA A 108 4.63 -2.87 -16.65
N ALA A 109 3.29 -2.91 -16.60
CA ALA A 109 2.48 -3.69 -17.52
C ALA A 109 2.58 -3.13 -18.96
N TRP A 110 2.60 -4.06 -19.92
CA TRP A 110 2.65 -3.75 -21.34
C TRP A 110 1.24 -3.69 -21.92
N GLY A 111 1.09 -2.93 -23.02
CA GLY A 111 -0.14 -2.89 -23.78
C GLY A 111 -0.81 -1.53 -23.77
N ASP A 112 -2.05 -1.49 -24.24
CA ASP A 112 -2.85 -0.27 -24.30
C ASP A 112 -3.38 0.11 -22.90
N ASP A 113 -4.14 1.20 -22.85
CA ASP A 113 -4.68 1.72 -21.59
C ASP A 113 -5.56 0.70 -20.86
N GLU A 114 -6.35 -0.07 -21.60
CA GLU A 114 -7.21 -1.10 -21.00
C GLU A 114 -6.38 -2.24 -20.40
N ALA A 115 -5.31 -2.67 -21.10
CA ALA A 115 -4.43 -3.71 -20.59
C ALA A 115 -3.69 -3.23 -19.34
N GLN A 116 -3.25 -1.98 -19.33
CA GLN A 116 -2.61 -1.40 -18.17
C GLN A 116 -3.58 -1.27 -16.99
N LEU A 117 -4.80 -0.80 -17.23
CA LEU A 117 -5.82 -0.71 -16.20
C LEU A 117 -6.14 -2.09 -15.61
N GLN A 118 -6.18 -3.12 -16.47
CA GLN A 118 -6.41 -4.49 -16.01
C GLN A 118 -5.31 -4.96 -15.06
N ALA A 119 -4.04 -4.59 -15.32
CA ALA A 119 -2.95 -4.89 -14.40
C ALA A 119 -3.14 -4.24 -13.04
N PHE A 120 -3.65 -3.01 -13.00
CA PHE A 120 -3.97 -2.33 -11.74
C PHE A 120 -5.13 -3.01 -11.02
N ARG A 121 -6.14 -3.49 -11.76
CA ARG A 121 -7.26 -4.24 -11.16
C ARG A 121 -6.78 -5.55 -10.52
N VAL A 122 -5.90 -6.28 -11.20
CA VAL A 122 -5.34 -7.53 -10.68
C VAL A 122 -4.55 -7.26 -9.40
N ALA A 123 -3.69 -6.25 -9.40
CA ALA A 123 -2.92 -5.87 -8.23
C ALA A 123 -3.85 -5.44 -7.08
N ARG A 124 -4.85 -4.62 -7.36
CA ARG A 124 -5.85 -4.18 -6.38
C ARG A 124 -6.53 -5.37 -5.70
N ASP A 125 -7.02 -6.31 -6.50
CA ASP A 125 -7.79 -7.45 -5.99
C ASP A 125 -6.91 -8.41 -5.19
N ASP A 126 -5.66 -8.64 -5.62
CA ASP A 126 -4.69 -9.45 -4.90
C ASP A 126 -4.36 -8.82 -3.54
N ILE A 127 -4.06 -7.52 -3.53
CA ILE A 127 -3.76 -6.80 -2.30
C ILE A 127 -4.95 -6.87 -1.34
N ARG A 128 -6.17 -6.65 -1.85
CA ARG A 128 -7.37 -6.67 -1.02
C ARG A 128 -7.59 -8.03 -0.38
N ALA A 129 -7.41 -9.10 -1.14
CA ALA A 129 -7.55 -10.46 -0.61
C ALA A 129 -6.55 -10.73 0.50
N ARG A 130 -5.30 -10.33 0.32
CA ARG A 130 -4.25 -10.50 1.34
C ARG A 130 -4.51 -9.66 2.58
N LEU A 131 -4.95 -8.42 2.42
CA LEU A 131 -5.29 -7.55 3.54
C LEU A 131 -6.44 -8.14 4.36
N ARG A 132 -7.48 -8.63 3.71
CA ARG A 132 -8.62 -9.25 4.39
C ARG A 132 -8.21 -10.48 5.19
N ALA A 133 -7.39 -11.34 4.60
CA ALA A 133 -6.90 -12.52 5.28
C ALA A 133 -6.03 -12.14 6.48
N TRP A 134 -5.15 -11.14 6.33
CA TRP A 134 -4.29 -10.67 7.40
C TRP A 134 -5.10 -10.08 8.56
N VAL A 135 -6.10 -9.25 8.26
CA VAL A 135 -6.96 -8.65 9.28
C VAL A 135 -7.70 -9.72 10.10
N ASP A 136 -8.11 -10.80 9.46
CA ASP A 136 -8.80 -11.90 10.14
C ASP A 136 -7.87 -12.70 11.07
N GLU A 137 -6.56 -12.63 10.86
CA GLU A 137 -5.57 -13.36 11.66
C GLU A 137 -5.11 -12.61 12.91
N ILE A 138 -5.31 -11.31 12.96
CA ILE A 138 -4.78 -10.48 14.06
C ILE A 138 -5.82 -10.06 15.07
#